data_671fe3ac6cb46f16165976c09b006d05
#
_entry.id   671fe3ac6cb46f16165976c09b006d05
#
_cell.length_a   1.000
_cell.length_b   1.000
_cell.length_c   1.000
_cell.angle_alpha   90.00
_cell.angle_beta   90.00
_cell.angle_gamma   90.00
#
_symmetry.space_group_name_H-M   'P 1'
#
loop_
_entity.id
_entity.type
_entity.pdbx_description
1 polymer ?
#
loop_
_entity_poly.entity_id
_entity_poly.type
_entity_poly.pdbx_seq_one_letter_code
_entity_poly.pdbx_strand_id
1 'polypeptide(L)'
;RAKRRKNKAGKITKDQNVLNETGIRTLRNKPVFTTPNCFPPAGFEEGDIQPDPDFREVVDAQNCYICKQDYHLIHHFYDQLCPACADLNFRKRTETADLSGRVALLTGGRVKIGYQAAIKLLRAGCHVVATTRFPRDAAKRSGAEADFEQWGDRLEIYGIDLRHSPSVEAWCADLGPRLSR
;
A
#
# COMPACT_ATOMS: atom_id res chain seq x y z
N ARG A 1 26.05 -38.09 -0.09
CA ARG A 1 25.98 -36.63 0.27
C ARG A 1 25.48 -35.78 -0.91
N ALA A 2 25.91 -35.99 -2.15
CA ALA A 2 25.50 -35.23 -3.33
C ALA A 2 23.98 -35.33 -3.61
N LYS A 3 23.37 -36.53 -3.60
CA LYS A 3 21.94 -36.78 -3.79
C LYS A 3 21.08 -36.02 -2.76
N ARG A 4 21.51 -36.03 -1.47
CA ARG A 4 20.81 -35.31 -0.39
C ARG A 4 20.85 -33.77 -0.58
N ARG A 5 21.99 -33.24 -1.05
CA ARG A 5 22.12 -31.79 -1.41
C ARG A 5 21.21 -31.41 -2.58
N LYS A 6 21.16 -32.23 -3.63
CA LYS A 6 20.33 -32.04 -4.80
C LYS A 6 18.82 -32.03 -4.43
N ASN A 7 18.39 -33.00 -3.58
CA ASN A 7 17.01 -33.05 -3.11
C ASN A 7 16.64 -31.85 -2.25
N LYS A 8 17.55 -31.38 -1.36
CA LYS A 8 17.32 -30.17 -0.56
C LYS A 8 17.22 -28.92 -1.45
N ALA A 9 18.10 -28.78 -2.43
CA ALA A 9 18.06 -27.68 -3.38
C ALA A 9 16.74 -27.66 -4.19
N GLY A 10 16.28 -28.85 -4.64
CA GLY A 10 15.01 -28.96 -5.37
C GLY A 10 13.78 -28.55 -4.53
N LYS A 11 13.75 -28.91 -3.24
CA LYS A 11 12.69 -28.48 -2.32
C LYS A 11 12.68 -26.96 -2.14
N ILE A 12 13.84 -26.36 -1.84
CA ILE A 12 13.97 -24.91 -1.67
C ILE A 12 13.50 -24.16 -2.93
N THR A 13 13.88 -24.65 -4.11
CA THR A 13 13.45 -24.04 -5.38
C THR A 13 11.93 -24.10 -5.55
N LYS A 14 11.30 -25.24 -5.23
CA LYS A 14 9.85 -25.43 -5.31
C LYS A 14 9.12 -24.44 -4.38
N ASP A 15 9.53 -24.38 -3.12
CA ASP A 15 8.92 -23.50 -2.12
C ASP A 15 9.11 -22.02 -2.49
N GLN A 16 10.30 -21.62 -2.97
CA GLN A 16 10.54 -20.25 -3.44
C GLN A 16 9.67 -19.89 -4.64
N ASN A 17 9.40 -20.80 -5.55
CA ASN A 17 8.51 -20.56 -6.67
C ASN A 17 7.08 -20.27 -6.18
N VAL A 18 6.54 -21.08 -5.29
CA VAL A 18 5.21 -20.87 -4.68
C VAL A 18 5.14 -19.50 -3.98
N LEU A 19 6.14 -19.17 -3.17
CA LEU A 19 6.18 -17.89 -2.46
C LEU A 19 6.31 -16.69 -3.41
N ASN A 20 7.03 -16.82 -4.52
CA ASN A 20 7.22 -15.74 -5.48
C ASN A 20 5.95 -15.39 -6.27
N GLU A 21 4.99 -16.30 -6.37
CA GLU A 21 3.72 -16.09 -7.04
C GLU A 21 2.70 -15.34 -6.16
N THR A 22 2.98 -15.13 -4.87
CA THR A 22 2.09 -14.37 -3.97
C THR A 22 1.97 -12.91 -4.40
N GLY A 23 0.78 -12.32 -4.23
CA GLY A 23 0.50 -10.94 -4.62
C GLY A 23 1.48 -9.93 -4.02
N ILE A 24 1.88 -10.11 -2.76
CA ILE A 24 2.81 -9.19 -2.08
C ILE A 24 4.22 -9.24 -2.69
N ARG A 25 4.73 -10.42 -3.08
CA ARG A 25 6.05 -10.54 -3.74
C ARG A 25 6.00 -9.99 -5.16
N THR A 26 4.94 -10.25 -5.88
CA THR A 26 4.71 -9.66 -7.20
C THR A 26 4.71 -8.13 -7.15
N LEU A 27 4.08 -7.53 -6.15
CA LEU A 27 4.10 -6.07 -5.94
C LEU A 27 5.49 -5.54 -5.57
N ARG A 28 6.24 -6.27 -4.74
CA ARG A 28 7.62 -5.88 -4.35
C ARG A 28 8.60 -5.89 -5.51
N ASN A 29 8.39 -6.76 -6.49
CA ASN A 29 9.25 -6.89 -7.68
C ASN A 29 9.00 -5.80 -8.73
N LYS A 30 7.95 -4.98 -8.59
CA LYS A 30 7.70 -3.85 -9.50
C LYS A 30 8.77 -2.77 -9.35
N PRO A 31 9.14 -2.07 -10.44
CA PRO A 31 10.11 -0.98 -10.40
C PRO A 31 9.77 0.06 -9.32
N VAL A 32 10.78 0.54 -8.61
CA VAL A 32 10.64 1.45 -7.44
C VAL A 32 9.88 2.74 -7.77
N PHE A 33 9.94 3.20 -9.02
CA PHE A 33 9.29 4.43 -9.49
C PHE A 33 7.90 4.22 -10.09
N THR A 34 7.47 2.96 -10.31
CA THR A 34 6.07 2.67 -10.60
C THR A 34 5.30 2.72 -9.30
N THR A 35 4.39 3.68 -9.18
CA THR A 35 3.45 3.69 -8.07
C THR A 35 2.46 2.55 -8.34
N PRO A 36 2.42 1.50 -7.51
CA PRO A 36 1.40 0.47 -7.67
C PRO A 36 0.02 1.11 -7.47
N ASN A 37 -0.98 0.59 -8.16
CA ASN A 37 -2.36 1.04 -7.96
C ASN A 37 -2.71 1.03 -6.48
N CYS A 38 -3.40 2.06 -6.03
CA CYS A 38 -3.91 2.12 -4.66
C CYS A 38 -4.89 0.95 -4.45
N PHE A 39 -4.77 0.27 -3.34
CA PHE A 39 -5.72 -0.77 -2.98
C PHE A 39 -6.64 -0.27 -1.86
N PRO A 40 -7.95 -0.42 -1.97
CA PRO A 40 -8.66 -0.99 -3.12
C PRO A 40 -8.57 -0.07 -4.35
N PRO A 41 -8.61 -0.63 -5.58
CA PRO A 41 -8.74 0.17 -6.79
C PRO A 41 -10.07 0.93 -6.82
N ALA A 42 -10.16 1.98 -7.63
CA ALA A 42 -11.41 2.71 -7.82
C ALA A 42 -12.52 1.76 -8.32
N GLY A 43 -13.70 1.85 -7.71
CA GLY A 43 -14.84 0.99 -8.06
C GLY A 43 -14.77 -0.44 -7.51
N PHE A 44 -13.87 -0.73 -6.58
CA PHE A 44 -13.76 -2.03 -5.94
C PHE A 44 -14.94 -2.26 -4.98
N GLU A 45 -15.63 -3.38 -5.15
CA GLU A 45 -16.65 -3.85 -4.22
C GLU A 45 -16.12 -5.03 -3.39
N GLU A 46 -16.58 -5.17 -2.14
CA GLU A 46 -16.09 -6.24 -1.24
C GLU A 46 -16.38 -7.65 -1.81
N GLY A 47 -17.41 -7.78 -2.63
CA GLY A 47 -17.77 -9.00 -3.37
C GLY A 47 -16.76 -9.36 -4.48
N ASP A 48 -15.89 -8.44 -4.90
CA ASP A 48 -14.84 -8.71 -5.89
C ASP A 48 -13.68 -9.53 -5.32
N ILE A 49 -13.61 -9.69 -4.00
CA ILE A 49 -12.65 -10.59 -3.36
C ILE A 49 -13.15 -12.03 -3.57
N GLN A 50 -12.77 -12.62 -4.69
CA GLN A 50 -12.91 -14.06 -4.88
C GLN A 50 -11.93 -14.74 -3.92
N PRO A 51 -12.40 -15.59 -2.99
CA PRO A 51 -11.48 -16.48 -2.28
C PRO A 51 -10.80 -17.34 -3.33
N ASP A 52 -9.49 -17.22 -3.46
CA ASP A 52 -8.71 -18.13 -4.30
C ASP A 52 -8.79 -19.52 -3.66
N PRO A 53 -9.51 -20.49 -4.24
CA PRO A 53 -9.63 -21.83 -3.67
C PRO A 53 -8.33 -22.61 -3.73
N ASP A 54 -7.34 -22.17 -4.52
CA ASP A 54 -6.08 -22.84 -4.70
C ASP A 54 -5.02 -22.34 -3.70
N PHE A 55 -5.18 -22.72 -2.44
CA PHE A 55 -4.07 -22.63 -1.50
C PHE A 55 -2.92 -23.51 -1.99
N ARG A 56 -1.79 -22.86 -2.30
CA ARG A 56 -0.58 -23.57 -2.69
C ARG A 56 0.16 -24.04 -1.46
N GLU A 57 0.58 -25.30 -1.48
CA GLU A 57 1.27 -25.93 -0.36
C GLU A 57 2.79 -25.88 -0.55
N VAL A 58 3.50 -25.45 0.49
CA VAL A 58 4.96 -25.55 0.57
C VAL A 58 5.38 -26.83 1.27
N VAL A 59 6.53 -27.36 0.90
CA VAL A 59 7.06 -28.62 1.44
C VAL A 59 7.55 -28.44 2.87
N ASP A 60 8.29 -27.36 3.13
CA ASP A 60 8.81 -27.05 4.45
C ASP A 60 7.89 -26.03 5.13
N ALA A 61 7.48 -26.33 6.38
CA ALA A 61 6.61 -25.46 7.15
C ALA A 61 7.18 -24.02 7.25
N GLN A 62 6.32 -23.04 7.06
CA GLN A 62 6.62 -21.62 7.28
C GLN A 62 6.12 -21.21 8.66
N ASN A 63 6.79 -20.26 9.32
CA ASN A 63 6.35 -19.72 10.60
C ASN A 63 5.60 -18.41 10.40
N CYS A 64 4.37 -18.31 10.90
CA CYS A 64 3.53 -17.13 10.75
C CYS A 64 4.13 -15.93 11.49
N TYR A 65 4.28 -14.80 10.78
CA TYR A 65 4.84 -13.58 11.37
C TYR A 65 4.00 -13.03 12.54
N ILE A 66 2.69 -13.23 12.53
CA ILE A 66 1.75 -12.71 13.55
C ILE A 66 1.60 -13.70 14.71
N CYS A 67 1.00 -14.88 14.47
CA CYS A 67 0.64 -15.82 15.54
C CYS A 67 1.74 -16.84 15.88
N LYS A 68 2.84 -16.85 15.13
CA LYS A 68 4.00 -17.75 15.32
C LYS A 68 3.69 -19.24 15.15
N GLN A 69 2.52 -19.60 14.64
CA GLN A 69 2.18 -20.98 14.32
C GLN A 69 2.83 -21.40 13.00
N ASP A 70 3.23 -22.66 12.91
CA ASP A 70 3.72 -23.22 11.66
C ASP A 70 2.56 -23.51 10.71
N TYR A 71 2.77 -23.30 9.40
CA TYR A 71 1.79 -23.54 8.37
C TYR A 71 2.45 -23.97 7.06
N HIS A 72 1.70 -24.70 6.23
CA HIS A 72 2.12 -25.14 4.89
C HIS A 72 1.34 -24.47 3.77
N LEU A 73 0.09 -24.06 4.04
CA LEU A 73 -0.80 -23.45 3.06
C LEU A 73 -0.46 -21.97 2.92
N ILE A 74 -0.11 -21.54 1.70
CA ILE A 74 0.26 -20.16 1.38
C ILE A 74 -0.96 -19.42 0.84
N HIS A 75 -1.28 -18.30 1.47
CA HIS A 75 -2.32 -17.40 1.02
C HIS A 75 -1.93 -16.75 -0.33
N HIS A 76 -2.90 -16.56 -1.23
CA HIS A 76 -2.67 -15.99 -2.56
C HIS A 76 -1.95 -14.62 -2.54
N PHE A 77 -2.16 -13.83 -1.49
CA PHE A 77 -1.56 -12.50 -1.39
C PHE A 77 -0.37 -12.44 -0.44
N TYR A 78 -0.45 -13.08 0.74
CA TYR A 78 0.60 -13.00 1.77
C TYR A 78 1.49 -14.23 1.80
N ASP A 79 2.80 -14.02 1.79
CA ASP A 79 3.83 -15.06 1.82
C ASP A 79 4.30 -15.44 3.23
N GLN A 80 4.04 -14.63 4.25
CA GLN A 80 4.56 -14.80 5.62
C GLN A 80 3.47 -14.89 6.70
N LEU A 81 2.24 -15.14 6.30
CA LEU A 81 1.11 -15.29 7.22
C LEU A 81 0.41 -16.63 7.01
N CYS A 82 0.02 -17.27 8.10
CA CYS A 82 -0.87 -18.44 8.01
C CYS A 82 -2.23 -18.02 7.42
N PRO A 83 -3.02 -18.94 6.85
CA PRO A 83 -4.29 -18.61 6.19
C PRO A 83 -5.19 -17.71 7.03
N ALA A 84 -5.44 -18.05 8.30
CA ALA A 84 -6.32 -17.27 9.17
C ALA A 84 -5.83 -15.82 9.41
N CYS A 85 -4.53 -15.64 9.66
CA CYS A 85 -3.96 -14.30 9.82
C CYS A 85 -3.92 -13.54 8.50
N ALA A 86 -3.70 -14.23 7.40
CA ALA A 86 -3.68 -13.64 6.06
C ALA A 86 -5.07 -13.14 5.64
N ASP A 87 -6.12 -13.95 5.81
CA ASP A 87 -7.50 -13.59 5.50
C ASP A 87 -7.96 -12.38 6.30
N LEU A 88 -7.65 -12.33 7.61
CA LEU A 88 -7.96 -11.19 8.45
C LEU A 88 -7.29 -9.92 7.93
N ASN A 89 -5.99 -9.98 7.64
CA ASN A 89 -5.22 -8.83 7.16
C ASN A 89 -5.63 -8.42 5.74
N PHE A 90 -6.01 -9.39 4.90
CA PHE A 90 -6.47 -9.11 3.55
C PHE A 90 -7.78 -8.34 3.55
N ARG A 91 -8.77 -8.75 4.33
CA ARG A 91 -10.03 -8.01 4.54
C ARG A 91 -9.80 -6.58 5.02
N LYS A 92 -8.87 -6.40 5.97
CA LYS A 92 -8.54 -5.07 6.49
C LYS A 92 -7.89 -4.12 5.48
N ARG A 93 -7.43 -4.60 4.34
CA ARG A 93 -6.89 -3.75 3.27
C ARG A 93 -7.97 -2.88 2.61
N THR A 94 -9.20 -3.35 2.62
CA THR A 94 -10.35 -2.66 2.01
C THR A 94 -11.14 -1.81 3.00
N GLU A 95 -10.91 -1.97 4.31
CA GLU A 95 -11.59 -1.18 5.33
C GLU A 95 -11.29 0.32 5.12
N THR A 96 -12.35 1.11 5.10
CA THR A 96 -12.33 2.56 4.98
C THR A 96 -13.12 3.19 6.13
N ALA A 97 -12.94 4.50 6.32
CA ALA A 97 -13.73 5.29 7.26
C ALA A 97 -14.29 6.50 6.51
N ASP A 98 -15.42 7.03 6.93
CA ASP A 98 -15.89 8.34 6.44
C ASP A 98 -15.09 9.44 7.14
N LEU A 99 -14.30 10.15 6.33
CA LEU A 99 -13.47 11.29 6.76
C LEU A 99 -13.96 12.61 6.16
N SER A 100 -15.22 12.66 5.73
CA SER A 100 -15.85 13.88 5.20
C SER A 100 -15.75 15.01 6.24
N GLY A 101 -15.37 16.21 5.78
CA GLY A 101 -15.15 17.36 6.65
C GLY A 101 -13.86 17.31 7.51
N ARG A 102 -13.04 16.29 7.35
CA ARG A 102 -11.72 16.21 7.99
C ARG A 102 -10.65 16.74 7.06
N VAL A 103 -9.60 17.32 7.66
CA VAL A 103 -8.41 17.78 6.95
C VAL A 103 -7.20 16.97 7.41
N ALA A 104 -6.41 16.49 6.46
CA ALA A 104 -5.17 15.77 6.74
C ALA A 104 -3.98 16.52 6.16
N LEU A 105 -2.98 16.79 6.99
CA LEU A 105 -1.67 17.26 6.57
C LEU A 105 -0.76 16.05 6.34
N LEU A 106 -0.26 15.90 5.11
CA LEU A 106 0.57 14.78 4.72
C LEU A 106 1.91 15.22 4.17
N THR A 107 2.98 14.81 4.80
CA THR A 107 4.34 15.08 4.31
C THR A 107 4.82 13.96 3.37
N GLY A 108 5.45 14.34 2.25
CA GLY A 108 5.99 13.37 1.29
C GLY A 108 4.93 12.68 0.42
N GLY A 109 3.84 13.36 0.05
CA GLY A 109 2.69 12.79 -0.68
C GLY A 109 2.93 12.37 -2.14
N ARG A 110 4.16 12.44 -2.67
CA ARG A 110 4.43 12.22 -4.09
C ARG A 110 4.49 10.76 -4.53
N VAL A 111 5.11 9.88 -3.73
CA VAL A 111 5.38 8.48 -4.08
C VAL A 111 5.28 7.56 -2.87
N LYS A 112 5.22 6.25 -3.11
CA LYS A 112 5.28 5.19 -2.09
C LYS A 112 4.20 5.36 -1.01
N ILE A 113 4.58 5.24 0.26
CA ILE A 113 3.67 5.24 1.42
C ILE A 113 2.86 6.53 1.48
N GLY A 114 3.49 7.70 1.31
CA GLY A 114 2.79 8.98 1.35
C GLY A 114 1.75 9.12 0.25
N TYR A 115 2.06 8.70 -0.98
CA TYR A 115 1.11 8.71 -2.08
C TYR A 115 -0.09 7.80 -1.81
N GLN A 116 0.17 6.55 -1.37
CA GLN A 116 -0.90 5.60 -1.04
C GLN A 116 -1.80 6.11 0.09
N ALA A 117 -1.21 6.74 1.12
CA ALA A 117 -1.95 7.35 2.21
C ALA A 117 -2.81 8.52 1.71
N ALA A 118 -2.27 9.40 0.85
CA ALA A 118 -3.01 10.52 0.27
C ALA A 118 -4.26 10.05 -0.48
N ILE A 119 -4.11 9.07 -1.39
CA ILE A 119 -5.23 8.56 -2.18
C ILE A 119 -6.29 7.89 -1.28
N LYS A 120 -5.89 7.10 -0.28
CA LYS A 120 -6.84 6.49 0.67
C LYS A 120 -7.62 7.53 1.48
N LEU A 121 -6.96 8.58 1.95
CA LEU A 121 -7.59 9.68 2.67
C LEU A 121 -8.58 10.44 1.77
N LEU A 122 -8.20 10.73 0.53
CA LEU A 122 -9.06 11.41 -0.44
C LEU A 122 -10.29 10.59 -0.80
N ARG A 123 -10.13 9.29 -1.04
CA ARG A 123 -11.24 8.34 -1.29
C ARG A 123 -12.16 8.20 -0.08
N ALA A 124 -11.63 8.39 1.13
CA ALA A 124 -12.41 8.43 2.37
C ALA A 124 -13.13 9.77 2.63
N GLY A 125 -13.05 10.73 1.71
CA GLY A 125 -13.73 12.04 1.82
C GLY A 125 -12.91 13.14 2.49
N CYS A 126 -11.67 12.87 2.89
CA CYS A 126 -10.81 13.84 3.56
C CYS A 126 -10.30 14.91 2.60
N HIS A 127 -10.14 16.15 3.08
CA HIS A 127 -9.35 17.19 2.41
C HIS A 127 -7.88 16.98 2.74
N VAL A 128 -7.02 16.82 1.72
CA VAL A 128 -5.61 16.48 1.92
C VAL A 128 -4.69 17.61 1.48
N VAL A 129 -3.90 18.10 2.43
CA VAL A 129 -2.81 19.05 2.19
C VAL A 129 -1.51 18.27 2.15
N ALA A 130 -0.98 18.04 0.94
CA ALA A 130 0.21 17.26 0.72
C ALA A 130 1.43 18.13 0.46
N THR A 131 2.57 17.83 1.11
CA THR A 131 3.84 18.49 0.84
C THR A 131 4.81 17.60 0.07
N THR A 132 5.60 18.19 -0.80
CA THR A 132 6.64 17.51 -1.55
C THR A 132 7.66 18.51 -2.10
N ARG A 133 8.90 18.05 -2.36
CA ARG A 133 9.89 18.85 -3.10
C ARG A 133 9.62 18.93 -4.61
N PHE A 134 8.72 18.09 -5.13
CA PHE A 134 8.42 17.97 -6.56
C PHE A 134 6.93 18.05 -6.83
N PRO A 135 6.31 19.24 -6.66
CA PRO A 135 4.85 19.40 -6.72
C PRO A 135 4.27 19.08 -8.10
N ARG A 136 4.97 19.46 -9.19
CA ARG A 136 4.52 19.16 -10.56
C ARG A 136 4.41 17.66 -10.85
N ASP A 137 5.39 16.88 -10.39
CA ASP A 137 5.37 15.41 -10.55
C ASP A 137 4.27 14.78 -9.68
N ALA A 138 4.06 15.29 -8.46
CA ALA A 138 2.97 14.85 -7.59
C ALA A 138 1.60 15.10 -8.24
N ALA A 139 1.35 16.32 -8.76
CA ALA A 139 0.12 16.66 -9.43
C ALA A 139 -0.14 15.78 -10.68
N LYS A 140 0.91 15.54 -11.48
CA LYS A 140 0.80 14.65 -12.66
C LYS A 140 0.43 13.23 -12.26
N ARG A 141 1.00 12.69 -11.17
CA ARG A 141 0.70 11.34 -10.68
C ARG A 141 -0.72 11.23 -10.17
N SER A 142 -1.14 12.19 -9.35
CA SER A 142 -2.50 12.21 -8.81
C SER A 142 -3.54 12.38 -9.91
N GLY A 143 -3.31 13.26 -10.89
CA GLY A 143 -4.19 13.47 -12.03
C GLY A 143 -4.27 12.28 -13.01
N ALA A 144 -3.38 11.30 -12.88
CA ALA A 144 -3.43 10.07 -13.68
C ALA A 144 -4.28 8.95 -13.02
N GLU A 145 -4.78 9.14 -11.81
CA GLU A 145 -5.70 8.19 -11.18
C GLU A 145 -7.06 8.21 -11.86
N ALA A 146 -7.64 7.03 -12.07
CA ALA A 146 -8.90 6.89 -12.81
C ALA A 146 -10.09 7.61 -12.15
N ASP A 147 -10.04 7.81 -10.85
CA ASP A 147 -11.08 8.45 -10.03
C ASP A 147 -10.72 9.88 -9.58
N PHE A 148 -9.72 10.50 -10.21
CA PHE A 148 -9.25 11.85 -9.86
C PHE A 148 -10.37 12.89 -9.83
N GLU A 149 -11.31 12.84 -10.75
CA GLU A 149 -12.42 13.79 -10.83
C GLU A 149 -13.34 13.76 -9.60
N GLN A 150 -13.35 12.65 -8.83
CA GLN A 150 -14.19 12.50 -7.64
C GLN A 150 -13.62 13.18 -6.39
N TRP A 151 -12.32 13.43 -6.37
CA TRP A 151 -11.64 13.91 -5.17
C TRP A 151 -10.54 14.94 -5.42
N GLY A 152 -10.24 15.28 -6.68
CA GLY A 152 -9.16 16.20 -7.03
C GLY A 152 -9.33 17.61 -6.45
N ASP A 153 -10.56 18.05 -6.23
CA ASP A 153 -10.92 19.32 -5.57
C ASP A 153 -10.53 19.38 -4.08
N ARG A 154 -10.36 18.22 -3.45
CA ARG A 154 -9.95 18.08 -2.05
C ARG A 154 -8.44 17.84 -1.86
N LEU A 155 -7.65 17.94 -2.95
CA LEU A 155 -6.19 17.75 -2.89
C LEU A 155 -5.47 19.08 -3.11
N GLU A 156 -4.72 19.53 -2.11
CA GLU A 156 -3.78 20.64 -2.23
C GLU A 156 -2.33 20.11 -2.19
N ILE A 157 -1.49 20.56 -3.12
CA ILE A 157 -0.09 20.13 -3.19
C ILE A 157 0.84 21.33 -3.05
N TYR A 158 1.67 21.31 -2.01
CA TYR A 158 2.64 22.36 -1.73
C TYR A 158 4.07 21.91 -2.03
N GLY A 159 4.80 22.75 -2.79
CA GLY A 159 6.22 22.58 -3.05
C GLY A 159 7.06 23.10 -1.90
N ILE A 160 7.52 22.23 -1.00
CA ILE A 160 8.33 22.63 0.14
C ILE A 160 9.42 21.62 0.46
N ASP A 161 10.61 22.10 0.80
CA ASP A 161 11.67 21.29 1.39
C ASP A 161 11.63 21.45 2.92
N LEU A 162 11.24 20.40 3.62
CA LEU A 162 11.11 20.40 5.08
C LEU A 162 12.45 20.58 5.84
N ARG A 163 13.58 20.55 5.13
CA ARG A 163 14.88 20.86 5.71
C ARG A 163 15.15 22.36 5.80
N HIS A 164 14.37 23.19 5.10
CA HIS A 164 14.51 24.64 5.11
C HIS A 164 13.49 25.24 6.08
N SER A 165 13.89 25.39 7.37
CA SER A 165 13.02 25.85 8.44
C SER A 165 12.29 27.17 8.18
N PRO A 166 12.93 28.22 7.61
CA PRO A 166 12.20 29.46 7.32
C PRO A 166 11.01 29.28 6.36
N SER A 167 11.15 28.42 5.36
CA SER A 167 10.04 28.12 4.43
C SER A 167 8.94 27.33 5.11
N VAL A 168 9.28 26.44 6.04
CA VAL A 168 8.32 25.67 6.84
C VAL A 168 7.54 26.60 7.76
N GLU A 169 8.20 27.50 8.46
CA GLU A 169 7.57 28.47 9.35
C GLU A 169 6.59 29.40 8.59
N ALA A 170 7.03 29.95 7.46
CA ALA A 170 6.19 30.80 6.63
C ALA A 170 4.95 30.05 6.10
N TRP A 171 5.14 28.83 5.66
CA TRP A 171 4.05 27.97 5.18
C TRP A 171 3.07 27.60 6.29
N CYS A 172 3.54 27.26 7.50
CA CYS A 172 2.68 26.97 8.65
C CYS A 172 1.87 28.18 9.06
N ALA A 173 2.45 29.38 9.04
CA ALA A 173 1.74 30.63 9.33
C ALA A 173 0.61 30.92 8.33
N ASP A 174 0.82 30.62 7.04
CA ASP A 174 -0.20 30.75 5.98
C ASP A 174 -1.29 29.70 6.09
N LEU A 175 -0.92 28.46 6.42
CA LEU A 175 -1.85 27.33 6.47
C LEU A 175 -2.78 27.37 7.67
N GLY A 176 -2.29 27.78 8.85
CA GLY A 176 -3.04 27.75 10.11
C GLY A 176 -4.42 28.41 10.04
N PRO A 177 -4.54 29.69 9.58
CA PRO A 177 -5.82 30.37 9.44
C PRO A 177 -6.78 29.75 8.43
N ARG A 178 -6.27 29.00 7.44
CA ARG A 178 -7.07 28.34 6.40
C ARG A 178 -7.70 27.03 6.89
N LEU A 179 -7.03 26.33 7.81
CA LEU A 179 -7.50 25.06 8.38
C LEU A 179 -8.40 25.24 9.62
N SER A 180 -8.45 26.44 10.23
CA SER A 180 -9.28 26.73 11.39
C SER A 180 -10.71 27.19 11.05
N ARG A 181 -11.12 27.02 9.82
CA ARG A 181 -12.50 27.25 9.33
C ARG A 181 -13.20 25.89 9.14
#